data_440ced685837bdbea3eee33314e95037
#
_entry.id   440ced685837bdbea3eee33314e95037
#
_cell.length_a   1.000
_cell.length_b   1.000
_cell.length_c   1.000
_cell.angle_alpha   90.00
_cell.angle_beta   90.00
_cell.angle_gamma   90.00
#
_symmetry.space_group_name_H-M   'P 1'
#
loop_
_entity.id
_entity.type
_entity.pdbx_description
1 polymer ?
#
loop_
_entity_poly.entity_id
_entity_poly.type
_entity_poly.pdbx_seq_one_letter_code
_entity_poly.pdbx_strand_id
1 'polypeptide(L)'
;MIHDANIEKLGDHFIVCGYGHMGRAVVDQLNRAEVPFVVLETSEELYRELLEAGVPAIHGDAKSREILLSAGIERARGTCIVIDDDLENLSITITARSLNAKLKIITRAGQRCYADSLRTSGADEVVIPEYLGGLTVGRMIRSSYPTQAILV
;
A
#
# COMPACT_ATOMS: atom_id res chain seq x y z
N MET A 1 18.37 -0.96 15.41
CA MET A 1 18.34 -2.10 16.34
C MET A 1 17.07 -2.15 17.20
N ILE A 2 16.62 -1.04 17.79
CA ILE A 2 15.39 -1.06 18.61
C ILE A 2 14.13 -1.34 17.77
N HIS A 3 14.13 -0.98 16.49
CA HIS A 3 13.02 -1.21 15.59
C HIS A 3 12.87 -2.65 15.13
N ASP A 4 13.96 -3.38 14.96
CA ASP A 4 13.91 -4.77 14.49
C ASP A 4 13.20 -5.70 15.48
N ALA A 5 13.45 -5.53 16.78
CA ALA A 5 12.83 -6.35 17.81
C ALA A 5 11.31 -6.17 17.88
N ASN A 6 10.82 -4.95 17.59
CA ASN A 6 9.38 -4.67 17.56
C ASN A 6 8.73 -5.25 16.29
N ILE A 7 9.44 -5.24 15.16
CA ILE A 7 8.96 -5.80 13.91
C ILE A 7 8.84 -7.33 13.99
N GLU A 8 9.80 -8.00 14.61
CA GLU A 8 9.75 -9.45 14.82
C GLU A 8 8.54 -9.91 15.64
N LYS A 9 8.02 -9.04 16.50
CA LYS A 9 6.83 -9.31 17.31
C LYS A 9 5.52 -9.08 16.59
N LEU A 10 5.53 -8.43 15.41
CA LEU A 10 4.33 -8.16 14.64
C LEU A 10 3.70 -9.45 14.14
N GLY A 11 2.40 -9.54 14.25
CA GLY A 11 1.57 -10.58 13.68
C GLY A 11 0.18 -10.00 13.42
N ASP A 12 -0.54 -10.54 12.45
CA ASP A 12 -1.85 -10.02 12.05
C ASP A 12 -1.81 -8.52 11.68
N HIS A 13 -0.69 -8.09 11.14
CA HIS A 13 -0.37 -6.70 10.81
C HIS A 13 -0.41 -6.46 9.30
N PHE A 14 -0.33 -5.20 8.90
CA PHE A 14 -0.17 -4.80 7.50
C PHE A 14 1.27 -4.43 7.19
N ILE A 15 1.69 -4.72 5.96
CA ILE A 15 2.97 -4.27 5.41
C ILE A 15 2.66 -3.19 4.37
N VAL A 16 3.22 -2.00 4.55
CA VAL A 16 3.04 -0.88 3.63
C VAL A 16 4.29 -0.79 2.76
N CYS A 17 4.16 -1.05 1.47
CA CYS A 17 5.26 -0.97 0.52
C CYS A 17 5.23 0.41 -0.16
N GLY A 18 6.16 1.28 0.22
CA GLY A 18 6.28 2.64 -0.28
C GLY A 18 5.73 3.71 0.65
N TYR A 19 6.49 4.79 0.82
CA TYR A 19 6.11 5.92 1.66
C TYR A 19 6.09 7.24 0.88
N GLY A 20 5.59 7.21 -0.36
CA GLY A 20 5.29 8.40 -1.14
C GLY A 20 3.98 9.04 -0.70
N HIS A 21 3.35 9.82 -1.56
CA HIS A 21 2.10 10.52 -1.21
C HIS A 21 1.01 9.56 -0.76
N MET A 22 0.80 8.45 -1.47
CA MET A 22 -0.23 7.49 -1.12
C MET A 22 0.14 6.70 0.14
N GLY A 23 1.38 6.28 0.28
CA GLY A 23 1.85 5.56 1.47
C GLY A 23 1.72 6.40 2.74
N ARG A 24 2.02 7.69 2.68
CA ARG A 24 1.84 8.62 3.81
C ARG A 24 0.37 8.68 4.26
N ALA A 25 -0.55 8.79 3.31
CA ALA A 25 -1.98 8.83 3.59
C ALA A 25 -2.46 7.52 4.23
N VAL A 26 -1.98 6.38 3.73
CA VAL A 26 -2.29 5.06 4.29
C VAL A 26 -1.77 4.95 5.73
N VAL A 27 -0.51 5.31 5.98
CA VAL A 27 0.10 5.25 7.32
C VAL A 27 -0.66 6.12 8.31
N ASP A 28 -1.07 7.32 7.90
CA ASP A 28 -1.88 8.21 8.74
C ASP A 28 -3.19 7.53 9.17
N GLN A 29 -3.87 6.87 8.24
CA GLN A 29 -5.12 6.14 8.54
C GLN A 29 -4.87 4.93 9.45
N LEU A 30 -3.80 4.18 9.23
CA LEU A 30 -3.46 3.03 10.07
C LEU A 30 -3.13 3.46 11.52
N ASN A 31 -2.40 4.56 11.67
CA ASN A 31 -2.12 5.12 12.99
C ASN A 31 -3.41 5.55 13.72
N ARG A 32 -4.30 6.24 13.04
CA ARG A 32 -5.58 6.68 13.63
C ARG A 32 -6.47 5.51 14.03
N ALA A 33 -6.43 4.43 13.26
CA ALA A 33 -7.22 3.24 13.51
C ALA A 33 -6.52 2.25 14.46
N GLU A 34 -5.32 2.56 14.91
CA GLU A 34 -4.49 1.69 15.75
C GLU A 34 -4.26 0.30 15.14
N VAL A 35 -4.16 0.23 13.82
CA VAL A 35 -3.83 -1.00 13.10
C VAL A 35 -2.31 -1.22 13.14
N PRO A 36 -1.83 -2.39 13.55
CA PRO A 36 -0.38 -2.66 13.54
C PRO A 36 0.14 -2.77 12.11
N PHE A 37 1.29 -2.14 11.86
CA PHE A 37 1.89 -2.13 10.52
C PHE A 37 3.40 -1.91 10.57
N VAL A 38 4.07 -2.19 9.45
CA VAL A 38 5.46 -1.86 9.16
C VAL A 38 5.57 -1.30 7.75
N VAL A 39 6.43 -0.31 7.56
CA VAL A 39 6.66 0.32 6.25
C VAL A 39 7.96 -0.19 5.65
N LEU A 40 7.94 -0.54 4.36
CA LEU A 40 9.14 -0.84 3.58
C LEU A 40 9.41 0.34 2.65
N GLU A 41 10.62 0.89 2.73
CA GLU A 41 11.00 2.07 1.95
C GLU A 41 12.45 1.97 1.48
N THR A 42 12.69 2.25 0.20
CA THR A 42 14.04 2.21 -0.39
C THR A 42 14.81 3.51 -0.21
N SER A 43 14.11 4.64 -0.11
CA SER A 43 14.74 5.96 0.07
C SER A 43 15.28 6.08 1.49
N GLU A 44 16.58 6.33 1.62
CA GLU A 44 17.21 6.56 2.92
C GLU A 44 16.63 7.78 3.63
N GLU A 45 16.34 8.83 2.88
CA GLU A 45 15.73 10.06 3.42
C GLU A 45 14.36 9.80 4.02
N LEU A 46 13.47 9.12 3.29
CA LEU A 46 12.14 8.78 3.76
C LEU A 46 12.18 7.78 4.92
N TYR A 47 13.11 6.84 4.88
CA TYR A 47 13.32 5.90 5.98
C TYR A 47 13.71 6.62 7.28
N ARG A 48 14.63 7.58 7.20
CA ARG A 48 15.02 8.40 8.36
C ARG A 48 13.83 9.19 8.91
N GLU A 49 13.04 9.77 8.02
CA GLU A 49 11.81 10.48 8.41
C GLU A 49 10.86 9.56 9.19
N LEU A 50 10.67 8.33 8.72
CA LEU A 50 9.86 7.33 9.41
C LEU A 50 10.40 7.00 10.80
N LEU A 51 11.73 6.82 10.92
CA LEU A 51 12.37 6.55 12.21
C LEU A 51 12.18 7.70 13.19
N GLU A 52 12.40 8.93 12.74
CA GLU A 52 12.21 10.14 13.56
C GLU A 52 10.77 10.29 14.05
N ALA A 53 9.82 9.87 13.23
CA ALA A 53 8.40 9.88 13.59
C ALA A 53 7.99 8.69 14.48
N GLY A 54 8.91 7.78 14.79
CA GLY A 54 8.61 6.58 15.59
C GLY A 54 7.79 5.54 14.86
N VAL A 55 7.76 5.56 13.53
CA VAL A 55 7.00 4.61 12.71
C VAL A 55 7.84 3.35 12.45
N PRO A 56 7.31 2.13 12.70
CA PRO A 56 8.02 0.91 12.37
C PRO A 56 8.33 0.83 10.88
N ALA A 57 9.60 0.70 10.52
CA ALA A 57 10.03 0.72 9.13
C ALA A 57 11.27 -0.13 8.90
N ILE A 58 11.38 -0.65 7.69
CA ILE A 58 12.55 -1.36 7.20
C ILE A 58 13.08 -0.62 5.97
N HIS A 59 14.37 -0.30 5.98
CA HIS A 59 15.06 0.23 4.82
C HIS A 59 15.39 -0.91 3.88
N GLY A 60 14.64 -1.06 2.82
CA GLY A 60 14.82 -2.16 1.89
C GLY A 60 13.85 -2.10 0.72
N ASP A 61 14.13 -2.93 -0.26
CA ASP A 61 13.33 -3.07 -1.47
C ASP A 61 12.28 -4.17 -1.30
N ALA A 62 11.01 -3.81 -1.38
CA ALA A 62 9.90 -4.75 -1.24
C ALA A 62 9.86 -5.81 -2.37
N LYS A 63 10.62 -5.64 -3.45
CA LYS A 63 10.78 -6.68 -4.47
C LYS A 63 11.64 -7.84 -3.96
N SER A 64 12.41 -7.63 -2.91
CA SER A 64 13.26 -8.66 -2.29
C SER A 64 12.42 -9.58 -1.41
N ARG A 65 12.54 -10.88 -1.69
CA ARG A 65 11.90 -11.92 -0.88
C ARG A 65 12.33 -11.85 0.59
N GLU A 66 13.63 -11.62 0.84
CA GLU A 66 14.20 -11.52 2.18
C GLU A 66 13.62 -10.32 2.95
N ILE A 67 13.43 -9.20 2.28
CA ILE A 67 12.85 -8.00 2.91
C ILE A 67 11.38 -8.26 3.31
N LEU A 68 10.60 -8.87 2.44
CA LEU A 68 9.21 -9.23 2.76
C LEU A 68 9.14 -10.23 3.92
N LEU A 69 10.05 -11.20 3.96
CA LEU A 69 10.12 -12.14 5.07
C LEU A 69 10.51 -11.45 6.38
N SER A 70 11.46 -10.51 6.33
CA SER A 70 11.84 -9.73 7.51
C SER A 70 10.72 -8.83 8.02
N ALA A 71 9.81 -8.43 7.14
CA ALA A 71 8.60 -7.68 7.49
C ALA A 71 7.48 -8.57 8.06
N GLY A 72 7.70 -9.88 8.14
CA GLY A 72 6.74 -10.82 8.69
C GLY A 72 5.58 -11.16 7.78
N ILE A 73 5.80 -11.21 6.46
CA ILE A 73 4.73 -11.44 5.49
C ILE A 73 3.98 -12.77 5.72
N GLU A 74 4.64 -13.78 6.25
CA GLU A 74 4.02 -15.09 6.52
C GLU A 74 2.98 -15.04 7.64
N ARG A 75 3.11 -14.08 8.55
CA ARG A 75 2.21 -13.88 9.69
C ARG A 75 1.40 -12.58 9.59
N ALA A 76 1.53 -11.84 8.50
CA ALA A 76 0.80 -10.61 8.26
C ALA A 76 -0.66 -10.90 7.86
N ARG A 77 -1.54 -9.97 8.18
CA ARG A 77 -2.90 -9.99 7.70
C ARG A 77 -2.98 -9.56 6.23
N GLY A 78 -2.21 -8.55 5.86
CA GLY A 78 -2.22 -8.04 4.50
C GLY A 78 -1.03 -7.15 4.19
N THR A 79 -0.98 -6.74 2.94
CA THR A 79 -0.03 -5.75 2.44
C THR A 79 -0.74 -4.76 1.53
N CYS A 80 -0.33 -3.50 1.58
CA CYS A 80 -0.69 -2.53 0.57
C CYS A 80 0.57 -2.11 -0.18
N ILE A 81 0.50 -2.21 -1.50
CA ILE A 81 1.62 -1.98 -2.40
C ILE A 81 1.33 -0.70 -3.17
N VAL A 82 1.97 0.39 -2.77
CA VAL A 82 1.60 1.75 -3.20
C VAL A 82 2.80 2.53 -3.73
N ILE A 83 3.69 1.85 -4.42
CA ILE A 83 4.84 2.45 -5.10
C ILE A 83 4.37 3.12 -6.38
N ASP A 84 5.03 4.21 -6.78
CA ASP A 84 4.69 4.95 -7.99
C ASP A 84 5.32 4.34 -9.24
N ASP A 85 5.19 3.03 -9.37
CA ASP A 85 5.65 2.25 -10.53
C ASP A 85 4.85 0.95 -10.63
N ASP A 86 4.09 0.81 -11.72
CA ASP A 86 3.18 -0.34 -11.91
C ASP A 86 3.92 -1.67 -12.03
N LEU A 87 5.09 -1.68 -12.65
CA LEU A 87 5.88 -2.91 -12.80
C LEU A 87 6.48 -3.36 -11.48
N GLU A 88 6.92 -2.42 -10.64
CA GLU A 88 7.37 -2.75 -9.28
C GLU A 88 6.21 -3.30 -8.46
N ASN A 89 5.05 -2.66 -8.51
CA ASN A 89 3.86 -3.12 -7.81
C ASN A 89 3.45 -4.53 -8.26
N LEU A 90 3.57 -4.83 -9.55
CA LEU A 90 3.30 -6.16 -10.09
C LEU A 90 4.28 -7.20 -9.55
N SER A 91 5.57 -6.88 -9.59
CA SER A 91 6.64 -7.76 -9.07
C SER A 91 6.44 -8.09 -7.59
N ILE A 92 6.14 -7.07 -6.78
CA ILE A 92 5.90 -7.24 -5.34
C ILE A 92 4.66 -8.09 -5.11
N THR A 93 3.58 -7.85 -5.86
CA THR A 93 2.33 -8.63 -5.77
C THR A 93 2.58 -10.12 -6.00
N ILE A 94 3.32 -10.46 -7.04
CA ILE A 94 3.66 -11.85 -7.37
C ILE A 94 4.43 -12.49 -6.22
N THR A 95 5.46 -11.83 -5.74
CA THR A 95 6.30 -12.35 -4.65
C THR A 95 5.51 -12.48 -3.36
N ALA A 96 4.75 -11.46 -2.99
CA ALA A 96 3.93 -11.47 -1.78
C ALA A 96 2.92 -12.63 -1.78
N ARG A 97 2.22 -12.83 -2.88
CA ARG A 97 1.26 -13.93 -3.01
C ARG A 97 1.93 -15.29 -2.91
N SER A 98 3.12 -15.45 -3.48
CA SER A 98 3.88 -16.70 -3.38
C SER A 98 4.32 -17.02 -1.96
N LEU A 99 4.54 -15.99 -1.11
CA LEU A 99 4.98 -16.14 0.27
C LEU A 99 3.83 -16.40 1.26
N ASN A 100 2.62 -15.93 0.93
CA ASN A 100 1.47 -16.11 1.81
C ASN A 100 0.18 -16.18 0.98
N ALA A 101 -0.36 -17.39 0.83
CA ALA A 101 -1.56 -17.64 0.05
C ALA A 101 -2.83 -16.97 0.61
N LYS A 102 -2.85 -16.68 1.92
CA LYS A 102 -4.01 -16.09 2.62
C LYS A 102 -3.92 -14.59 2.79
N LEU A 103 -2.82 -13.98 2.35
CA LEU A 103 -2.56 -12.56 2.53
C LEU A 103 -3.61 -11.71 1.81
N LYS A 104 -4.15 -10.70 2.47
CA LYS A 104 -4.94 -9.68 1.79
C LYS A 104 -3.98 -8.73 1.05
N ILE A 105 -4.08 -8.67 -0.27
CA ILE A 105 -3.20 -7.82 -1.09
C ILE A 105 -4.03 -6.72 -1.73
N ILE A 106 -3.69 -5.48 -1.37
CA ILE A 106 -4.26 -4.26 -1.96
C ILE A 106 -3.12 -3.57 -2.68
N THR A 107 -3.27 -3.27 -3.97
CA THR A 107 -2.21 -2.66 -4.75
C THR A 107 -2.70 -1.47 -5.56
N ARG A 108 -1.78 -0.54 -5.81
CA ARG A 108 -1.99 0.63 -6.65
C ARG A 108 -1.65 0.30 -8.10
N ALA A 109 -2.49 0.78 -9.03
CA ALA A 109 -2.17 0.86 -10.44
C ALA A 109 -2.24 2.33 -10.88
N GLY A 110 -1.21 2.82 -11.54
CA GLY A 110 -1.19 4.15 -12.13
C GLY A 110 -1.98 4.19 -13.44
N GLN A 111 -2.03 3.07 -14.14
CA GLN A 111 -2.75 2.92 -15.39
C GLN A 111 -3.74 1.77 -15.31
N ARG A 112 -4.91 1.99 -15.89
CA ARG A 112 -6.02 1.02 -15.88
C ARG A 112 -5.65 -0.31 -16.54
N CYS A 113 -4.78 -0.29 -17.54
CA CYS A 113 -4.35 -1.50 -18.23
C CYS A 113 -3.59 -2.50 -17.34
N TYR A 114 -2.99 -2.05 -16.25
CA TYR A 114 -2.30 -2.92 -15.30
C TYR A 114 -3.22 -3.57 -14.26
N ALA A 115 -4.45 -3.07 -14.11
CA ALA A 115 -5.36 -3.56 -13.08
C ALA A 115 -5.66 -5.06 -13.21
N ASP A 116 -5.92 -5.54 -14.42
CA ASP A 116 -6.20 -6.95 -14.66
C ASP A 116 -4.97 -7.84 -14.40
N SER A 117 -3.79 -7.38 -14.83
CA SER A 117 -2.53 -8.09 -14.56
C SER A 117 -2.25 -8.22 -13.08
N LEU A 118 -2.51 -7.17 -12.32
CA LEU A 118 -2.35 -7.17 -10.86
C LEU A 118 -3.32 -8.16 -10.20
N ARG A 119 -4.58 -8.17 -10.60
CA ARG A 119 -5.57 -9.13 -10.08
C ARG A 119 -5.20 -10.57 -10.42
N THR A 120 -4.81 -10.83 -11.66
CA THR A 120 -4.39 -12.15 -12.11
C THR A 120 -3.15 -12.63 -11.36
N SER A 121 -2.26 -11.70 -10.99
CA SER A 121 -1.02 -12.01 -10.27
C SER A 121 -1.24 -12.20 -8.76
N GLY A 122 -2.44 -11.97 -8.26
CA GLY A 122 -2.76 -12.27 -6.87
C GLY A 122 -3.26 -11.10 -6.02
N ALA A 123 -3.43 -9.90 -6.60
CA ALA A 123 -4.04 -8.79 -5.87
C ALA A 123 -5.53 -9.06 -5.62
N ASP A 124 -5.98 -8.86 -4.40
CA ASP A 124 -7.39 -8.97 -4.04
C ASP A 124 -8.15 -7.70 -4.43
N GLU A 125 -7.50 -6.55 -4.28
CA GLU A 125 -8.07 -5.25 -4.64
C GLU A 125 -7.02 -4.41 -5.35
N VAL A 126 -7.45 -3.68 -6.37
CA VAL A 126 -6.62 -2.75 -7.13
C VAL A 126 -7.22 -1.36 -7.04
N VAL A 127 -6.41 -0.39 -6.64
CA VAL A 127 -6.79 1.02 -6.51
C VAL A 127 -6.12 1.81 -7.63
N ILE A 128 -6.90 2.60 -8.36
CA ILE A 128 -6.41 3.50 -9.40
C ILE A 128 -6.68 4.93 -8.91
N PRO A 129 -5.66 5.63 -8.33
CA PRO A 129 -5.88 6.91 -7.67
C PRO A 129 -6.45 7.99 -8.59
N GLU A 130 -5.97 8.04 -9.83
CA GLU A 130 -6.44 9.02 -10.82
C GLU A 130 -7.93 8.83 -11.14
N TYR A 131 -8.37 7.58 -11.24
CA TYR A 131 -9.78 7.29 -11.47
C TYR A 131 -10.64 7.70 -10.28
N LEU A 132 -10.21 7.36 -9.06
CA LEU A 132 -10.92 7.75 -7.83
C LEU A 132 -10.96 9.27 -7.67
N GLY A 133 -9.86 9.95 -7.97
CA GLY A 133 -9.80 11.40 -7.98
C GLY A 133 -10.80 12.01 -8.96
N GLY A 134 -10.85 11.46 -10.17
CA GLY A 134 -11.80 11.88 -11.20
C GLY A 134 -13.26 11.71 -10.77
N LEU A 135 -13.59 10.58 -10.16
CA LEU A 135 -14.94 10.34 -9.61
C LEU A 135 -15.29 11.37 -8.53
N THR A 136 -14.34 11.68 -7.66
CA THR A 136 -14.54 12.67 -6.59
C THR A 136 -14.79 14.07 -7.16
N VAL A 137 -13.97 14.49 -8.12
CA VAL A 137 -14.15 15.77 -8.82
C VAL A 137 -15.51 15.83 -9.51
N GLY A 138 -15.88 14.76 -10.22
CA GLY A 138 -17.18 14.68 -10.88
C GLY A 138 -18.36 14.83 -9.93
N ARG A 139 -18.28 14.21 -8.76
CA ARG A 139 -19.30 14.37 -7.70
C ARG A 139 -19.39 15.82 -7.21
N MET A 140 -18.24 16.46 -7.00
CA MET A 140 -18.20 17.86 -6.56
C MET A 140 -18.84 18.79 -7.60
N ILE A 141 -18.55 18.58 -8.88
CA ILE A 141 -19.17 19.33 -9.96
C ILE A 141 -20.68 19.10 -9.98
N ARG A 142 -21.10 17.84 -9.94
CA ARG A 142 -22.51 17.47 -10.00
C ARG A 142 -23.33 18.08 -8.86
N SER A 143 -22.76 18.16 -7.66
CA SER A 143 -23.42 18.79 -6.51
C SER A 143 -23.64 20.30 -6.66
N SER A 144 -22.97 20.93 -7.63
CA SER A 144 -23.13 22.36 -7.95
C SER A 144 -24.36 22.64 -8.82
N TYR A 145 -25.04 21.61 -9.31
CA TYR A 145 -26.19 21.73 -10.21
C TYR A 145 -27.47 21.23 -9.56
N PRO A 146 -28.64 21.81 -9.90
CA PRO A 146 -29.92 21.32 -9.41
C PRO A 146 -30.18 19.87 -9.87
N THR A 147 -30.87 19.08 -9.06
CA THR A 147 -31.17 17.67 -9.34
C THR A 147 -31.82 17.43 -10.71
N GLN A 148 -32.61 18.39 -11.19
CA GLN A 148 -33.28 18.31 -12.49
C GLN A 148 -32.32 18.40 -13.69
N ALA A 149 -31.13 18.99 -13.51
CA ALA A 149 -30.13 19.10 -14.58
C ALA A 149 -29.38 17.77 -14.80
N ILE A 150 -29.52 16.81 -13.90
CA ILE A 150 -28.81 15.53 -13.95
C ILE A 150 -29.59 14.50 -14.80
N LEU A 151 -30.87 14.75 -15.07
CA LEU A 151 -31.77 13.83 -15.79
C LEU A 151 -31.77 14.05 -17.31
N VAL A 152 -30.98 15.00 -17.78
CA VAL A 152 -30.76 15.30 -19.20
C VAL A 152 -29.39 14.80 -19.63
#